data_b810e7ad5414a23cea9c743ddfee3e54
#
_entry.id   b810e7ad5414a23cea9c743ddfee3e54
#
_cell.length_a   1.000
_cell.length_b   1.000
_cell.length_c   1.000
_cell.angle_alpha   90.00
_cell.angle_beta   90.00
_cell.angle_gamma   90.00
#
_symmetry.space_group_name_H-M   'P 1'
#
loop_
_entity.id
_entity.type
_entity.pdbx_description
1 polymer ?
#
loop_
_entity_poly.entity_id
_entity_poly.type
_entity_poly.pdbx_seq_one_letter_code
_entity_poly.pdbx_strand_id
1 'polypeptide(L)'
;MIYIIGLGPNNSSNIKENIKNLLLNSTSAKIIARTKEHPAISFLESNNIPFETCDRFYTENENFENTYNSITNYILEQANSQDVMYLVPGHPMVAELTTQLLIKSGKDIKIIGGESFLDSCFNAAKFDPVEGFTLSDATNLDSLKQINPLNHNLITQCYDDLTAANVSDELFAFYPFDHEVTVIEQAGDDNEKIYTSPLNELSATVGEEVNNLRALYIPPLNNVSYNIKSYTKEFDENVEITEGDLIQKLELLTKELKDNSEKAEDYTLNNAKTLAKIINTALDFTIACDNFYELNDIIINMKEDRDNG
;
A
#
# COMPACT_ATOMS: atom_id res chain seq x y z
N MET A 1 -18.84 25.97 5.90
CA MET A 1 -17.95 24.92 6.45
C MET A 1 -18.24 23.59 5.78
N ILE A 2 -17.22 22.75 5.60
CA ILE A 2 -17.39 21.38 5.05
C ILE A 2 -17.09 20.37 6.17
N TYR A 3 -18.05 19.52 6.46
CA TYR A 3 -17.85 18.37 7.37
C TYR A 3 -17.66 17.12 6.51
N ILE A 4 -16.50 16.47 6.62
CA ILE A 4 -16.24 15.18 5.95
C ILE A 4 -16.44 14.09 6.99
N ILE A 5 -17.41 13.21 6.75
CA ILE A 5 -17.92 12.29 7.76
C ILE A 5 -17.80 10.85 7.25
N GLY A 6 -17.08 10.01 8.00
CA GLY A 6 -16.98 8.59 7.72
C GLY A 6 -18.19 7.80 8.24
N LEU A 7 -18.77 7.01 7.37
CA LEU A 7 -19.94 6.17 7.72
C LEU A 7 -19.56 4.79 8.30
N GLY A 8 -18.26 4.47 8.38
CA GLY A 8 -17.82 3.12 8.68
C GLY A 8 -17.74 2.22 7.43
N PRO A 9 -17.14 1.02 7.54
CA PRO A 9 -16.83 0.19 6.39
C PRO A 9 -18.03 -0.60 5.82
N ASN A 10 -19.04 -0.88 6.64
CA ASN A 10 -20.13 -1.80 6.29
C ASN A 10 -21.50 -1.15 6.44
N ASN A 11 -22.39 -1.80 7.16
CA ASN A 11 -23.78 -1.40 7.32
C ASN A 11 -23.99 -0.28 8.39
N SER A 12 -25.23 0.08 8.64
CA SER A 12 -25.59 1.15 9.58
C SER A 12 -25.19 0.87 11.04
N SER A 13 -24.85 -0.37 11.42
CA SER A 13 -24.36 -0.68 12.77
C SER A 13 -22.96 -0.11 13.02
N ASN A 14 -22.14 0.03 11.99
CA ASN A 14 -20.79 0.61 12.07
C ASN A 14 -20.79 2.15 12.10
N ILE A 15 -21.94 2.81 11.87
CA ILE A 15 -22.03 4.26 12.05
C ILE A 15 -21.96 4.57 13.55
N LYS A 16 -20.93 5.32 13.96
CA LYS A 16 -20.76 5.74 15.35
C LYS A 16 -21.98 6.54 15.83
N GLU A 17 -22.39 6.36 17.07
CA GLU A 17 -23.60 6.97 17.64
C GLU A 17 -23.59 8.50 17.57
N ASN A 18 -22.42 9.12 17.77
CA ASN A 18 -22.29 10.57 17.63
C ASN A 18 -22.53 11.06 16.19
N ILE A 19 -22.20 10.25 15.19
CA ILE A 19 -22.44 10.54 13.76
C ILE A 19 -23.94 10.39 13.46
N LYS A 20 -24.60 9.32 13.95
CA LYS A 20 -26.05 9.14 13.82
C LYS A 20 -26.78 10.35 14.39
N ASN A 21 -26.42 10.76 15.60
CA ASN A 21 -27.01 11.92 16.26
C ASN A 21 -26.76 13.23 15.48
N LEU A 22 -25.56 13.40 14.90
CA LEU A 22 -25.25 14.56 14.08
C LEU A 22 -26.12 14.61 12.83
N LEU A 23 -26.30 13.49 12.13
CA LEU A 23 -27.11 13.39 10.91
C LEU A 23 -28.62 13.60 11.20
N LEU A 24 -29.12 13.01 12.28
CA LEU A 24 -30.53 13.17 12.69
C LEU A 24 -30.89 14.62 13.09
N ASN A 25 -29.94 15.35 13.66
CA ASN A 25 -30.17 16.73 14.11
C ASN A 25 -29.75 17.79 13.08
N SER A 26 -29.26 17.39 11.91
CA SER A 26 -28.86 18.33 10.88
C SER A 26 -30.07 18.87 10.12
N THR A 27 -30.41 20.14 10.35
CA THR A 27 -31.56 20.80 9.70
C THR A 27 -31.16 21.82 8.65
N SER A 28 -29.89 22.25 8.59
CA SER A 28 -29.44 23.37 7.77
C SER A 28 -28.30 23.05 6.82
N ALA A 29 -27.55 21.97 7.06
CA ALA A 29 -26.45 21.57 6.18
C ALA A 29 -26.96 20.69 5.03
N LYS A 30 -26.38 20.88 3.85
CA LYS A 30 -26.61 19.99 2.71
C LYS A 30 -25.84 18.68 2.92
N ILE A 31 -26.54 17.56 2.87
CA ILE A 31 -25.94 16.24 2.98
C ILE A 31 -25.68 15.68 1.59
N ILE A 32 -24.44 15.31 1.33
CA ILE A 32 -23.96 14.74 0.06
C ILE A 32 -23.23 13.45 0.38
N ALA A 33 -23.72 12.31 -0.08
CA ALA A 33 -23.03 11.04 0.02
C ALA A 33 -22.16 10.80 -1.22
N ARG A 34 -20.96 10.24 -1.02
CA ARG A 34 -20.07 9.87 -2.12
C ARG A 34 -20.73 8.91 -3.11
N THR A 35 -21.45 7.93 -2.59
CA THR A 35 -22.22 6.95 -3.38
C THR A 35 -23.42 6.47 -2.59
N LYS A 36 -24.47 6.06 -3.31
CA LYS A 36 -25.62 5.38 -2.70
C LYS A 36 -25.40 3.87 -2.50
N GLU A 37 -24.41 3.30 -3.14
CA GLU A 37 -24.13 1.86 -3.12
C GLU A 37 -23.57 1.37 -1.77
N HIS A 38 -23.25 2.28 -0.85
CA HIS A 38 -22.74 1.92 0.46
C HIS A 38 -23.87 1.47 1.41
N PRO A 39 -23.76 0.31 2.09
CA PRO A 39 -24.84 -0.24 2.93
C PRO A 39 -25.33 0.70 4.06
N ALA A 40 -24.42 1.55 4.60
CA ALA A 40 -24.77 2.52 5.64
C ALA A 40 -25.75 3.62 5.16
N ILE A 41 -25.97 3.78 3.86
CA ILE A 41 -26.94 4.73 3.29
C ILE A 41 -28.37 4.37 3.73
N SER A 42 -28.64 3.10 3.98
CA SER A 42 -29.92 2.65 4.54
C SER A 42 -30.32 3.38 5.84
N PHE A 43 -29.33 3.88 6.61
CA PHE A 43 -29.62 4.70 7.78
C PHE A 43 -30.26 6.05 7.41
N LEU A 44 -29.79 6.71 6.37
CA LEU A 44 -30.37 7.98 5.90
C LEU A 44 -31.79 7.77 5.37
N GLU A 45 -31.98 6.74 4.57
CA GLU A 45 -33.27 6.38 3.97
C GLU A 45 -34.31 6.02 5.04
N SER A 46 -33.93 5.14 5.98
CA SER A 46 -34.81 4.68 7.06
C SER A 46 -35.25 5.82 8.01
N ASN A 47 -34.44 6.87 8.13
CA ASN A 47 -34.74 8.03 8.97
C ASN A 47 -35.29 9.22 8.18
N ASN A 48 -35.57 9.04 6.87
CA ASN A 48 -36.05 10.10 5.97
C ASN A 48 -35.13 11.34 5.96
N ILE A 49 -33.84 11.16 6.08
CA ILE A 49 -32.86 12.25 6.01
C ILE A 49 -32.61 12.55 4.52
N PRO A 50 -32.89 13.78 4.05
CA PRO A 50 -32.68 14.14 2.66
C PRO A 50 -31.18 14.24 2.35
N PHE A 51 -30.74 13.61 1.26
CA PHE A 51 -29.36 13.65 0.79
C PHE A 51 -29.27 13.59 -0.74
N GLU A 52 -28.16 14.04 -1.27
CA GLU A 52 -27.77 13.84 -2.66
C GLU A 52 -26.59 12.88 -2.75
N THR A 53 -26.32 12.34 -3.96
CA THR A 53 -25.18 11.46 -4.19
C THR A 53 -24.27 11.96 -5.30
N CYS A 54 -23.04 11.49 -5.28
CA CYS A 54 -22.04 11.81 -6.30
C CYS A 54 -21.96 10.75 -7.42
N ASP A 55 -22.84 9.75 -7.44
CA ASP A 55 -22.79 8.64 -8.38
C ASP A 55 -22.78 9.08 -9.86
N ARG A 56 -23.45 10.17 -10.18
CA ARG A 56 -23.46 10.73 -11.55
C ARG A 56 -22.06 11.03 -12.08
N PHE A 57 -21.15 11.48 -11.23
CA PHE A 57 -19.80 11.84 -11.68
C PHE A 57 -18.97 10.63 -12.13
N TYR A 58 -19.32 9.42 -11.70
CA TYR A 58 -18.69 8.18 -12.16
C TYR A 58 -19.15 7.78 -13.57
N THR A 59 -20.33 8.25 -14.00
CA THR A 59 -20.85 8.01 -15.34
C THR A 59 -20.52 9.13 -16.33
N GLU A 60 -20.30 10.36 -15.82
CA GLU A 60 -20.01 11.56 -16.63
C GLU A 60 -18.53 11.70 -16.99
N ASN A 61 -17.62 11.03 -16.26
CA ASN A 61 -16.17 11.15 -16.46
C ASN A 61 -15.55 9.82 -16.94
N GLU A 62 -14.53 9.93 -17.79
CA GLU A 62 -13.87 8.78 -18.42
C GLU A 62 -12.84 8.10 -17.49
N ASN A 63 -12.39 8.79 -16.45
CA ASN A 63 -11.38 8.28 -15.51
C ASN A 63 -11.62 8.76 -14.08
N PHE A 64 -11.04 8.04 -13.13
CA PHE A 64 -11.21 8.32 -11.70
C PHE A 64 -10.66 9.68 -11.26
N GLU A 65 -9.57 10.16 -11.86
CA GLU A 65 -8.99 11.46 -11.51
C GLU A 65 -9.98 12.59 -11.81
N ASN A 66 -10.56 12.61 -13.00
CA ASN A 66 -11.59 13.58 -13.39
C ASN A 66 -12.83 13.46 -12.52
N THR A 67 -13.22 12.24 -12.16
CA THR A 67 -14.36 11.98 -11.27
C THR A 67 -14.14 12.65 -9.90
N TYR A 68 -13.00 12.40 -9.27
CA TYR A 68 -12.71 12.97 -7.95
C TYR A 68 -12.56 14.49 -7.97
N ASN A 69 -11.99 15.05 -9.04
CA ASN A 69 -11.92 16.48 -9.24
C ASN A 69 -13.33 17.10 -9.42
N SER A 70 -14.21 16.45 -10.18
CA SER A 70 -15.60 16.89 -10.38
C SER A 70 -16.40 16.87 -9.09
N ILE A 71 -16.27 15.80 -8.28
CA ILE A 71 -16.88 15.69 -6.95
C ILE A 71 -16.36 16.80 -6.02
N THR A 72 -15.05 17.01 -6.00
CA THR A 72 -14.41 18.06 -5.19
C THR A 72 -14.98 19.44 -5.55
N ASN A 73 -15.00 19.79 -6.83
CA ASN A 73 -15.51 21.06 -7.30
C ASN A 73 -16.98 21.25 -6.94
N TYR A 74 -17.79 20.21 -7.11
CA TYR A 74 -19.19 20.24 -6.73
C TYR A 74 -19.40 20.53 -5.23
N ILE A 75 -18.67 19.83 -4.35
CA ILE A 75 -18.72 20.06 -2.91
C ILE A 75 -18.30 21.48 -2.55
N LEU A 76 -17.21 21.98 -3.15
CA LEU A 76 -16.73 23.35 -2.93
C LEU A 76 -17.73 24.40 -3.38
N GLU A 77 -18.41 24.17 -4.49
CA GLU A 77 -19.48 25.06 -5.00
C GLU A 77 -20.65 25.10 -4.01
N GLN A 78 -21.15 23.95 -3.55
CA GLN A 78 -22.24 23.89 -2.57
C GLN A 78 -21.85 24.60 -1.27
N ALA A 79 -20.61 24.47 -0.83
CA ALA A 79 -20.10 25.07 0.40
C ALA A 79 -19.97 26.61 0.34
N ASN A 80 -20.16 27.25 -0.83
CA ASN A 80 -20.20 28.69 -0.93
C ASN A 80 -21.51 29.29 -0.40
N SER A 81 -22.60 28.53 -0.41
CA SER A 81 -23.94 29.00 -0.02
C SER A 81 -24.44 28.47 1.31
N GLN A 82 -23.91 27.33 1.77
CA GLN A 82 -24.38 26.64 2.97
C GLN A 82 -23.31 25.69 3.53
N ASP A 83 -23.50 25.21 4.74
CA ASP A 83 -22.68 24.12 5.29
C ASP A 83 -22.96 22.83 4.52
N VAL A 84 -21.91 22.02 4.30
CA VAL A 84 -21.99 20.74 3.60
C VAL A 84 -21.50 19.62 4.51
N MET A 85 -22.28 18.55 4.59
CA MET A 85 -21.87 17.27 5.17
C MET A 85 -21.60 16.28 4.04
N TYR A 86 -20.33 16.04 3.76
CA TYR A 86 -19.88 15.06 2.77
C TYR A 86 -19.64 13.73 3.46
N LEU A 87 -20.45 12.73 3.11
CA LEU A 87 -20.43 11.40 3.70
C LEU A 87 -19.63 10.45 2.83
N VAL A 88 -18.65 9.78 3.43
CA VAL A 88 -17.78 8.83 2.74
C VAL A 88 -17.83 7.44 3.37
N PRO A 89 -17.64 6.36 2.59
CA PRO A 89 -17.41 5.02 3.13
C PRO A 89 -16.21 4.98 4.07
N GLY A 90 -16.28 4.15 5.10
CA GLY A 90 -15.15 3.92 6.01
C GLY A 90 -14.71 5.16 6.77
N HIS A 91 -13.42 5.41 6.79
CA HIS A 91 -12.79 6.55 7.45
C HIS A 91 -12.31 7.60 6.42
N PRO A 92 -12.61 8.90 6.60
CA PRO A 92 -12.29 9.95 5.62
C PRO A 92 -10.83 10.08 5.22
N MET A 93 -9.90 9.63 6.08
CA MET A 93 -8.45 9.73 5.83
C MET A 93 -7.85 8.43 5.29
N VAL A 94 -8.65 7.41 5.00
CA VAL A 94 -8.17 6.12 4.52
C VAL A 94 -8.70 5.85 3.12
N ALA A 95 -7.81 5.80 2.14
CA ALA A 95 -8.11 5.54 0.72
C ALA A 95 -9.20 6.46 0.12
N GLU A 96 -9.26 7.74 0.54
CA GLU A 96 -10.28 8.70 0.12
C GLU A 96 -9.65 9.94 -0.52
N LEU A 97 -9.45 9.89 -1.84
CA LEU A 97 -8.76 10.95 -2.59
C LEU A 97 -9.54 12.27 -2.56
N THR A 98 -10.89 12.23 -2.64
CA THR A 98 -11.71 13.44 -2.58
C THR A 98 -11.48 14.22 -1.28
N THR A 99 -11.32 13.51 -0.16
CA THR A 99 -10.96 14.14 1.12
C THR A 99 -9.63 14.90 1.01
N GLN A 100 -8.62 14.31 0.40
CA GLN A 100 -7.31 14.94 0.23
C GLN A 100 -7.39 16.20 -0.66
N LEU A 101 -8.17 16.13 -1.72
CA LEU A 101 -8.40 17.28 -2.62
C LEU A 101 -9.14 18.41 -1.91
N LEU A 102 -10.16 18.09 -1.12
CA LEU A 102 -10.89 19.08 -0.31
C LEU A 102 -9.97 19.75 0.71
N ILE A 103 -9.13 19.00 1.42
CA ILE A 103 -8.14 19.55 2.36
C ILE A 103 -7.19 20.54 1.66
N LYS A 104 -6.69 20.17 0.48
CA LYS A 104 -5.80 21.02 -0.32
C LYS A 104 -6.47 22.30 -0.82
N SER A 105 -7.78 22.37 -0.84
CA SER A 105 -8.52 23.57 -1.30
C SER A 105 -8.38 24.78 -0.39
N GLY A 106 -7.92 24.61 0.84
CA GLY A 106 -7.79 25.67 1.84
C GLY A 106 -9.11 26.15 2.46
N LYS A 107 -10.24 25.48 2.16
CA LYS A 107 -11.54 25.75 2.81
C LYS A 107 -11.55 25.27 4.26
N ASP A 108 -12.46 25.83 5.05
CA ASP A 108 -12.68 25.41 6.42
C ASP A 108 -13.36 24.01 6.45
N ILE A 109 -12.58 23.01 6.88
CA ILE A 109 -12.95 21.59 6.86
C ILE A 109 -12.87 20.99 8.26
N LYS A 110 -13.91 20.25 8.63
CA LYS A 110 -13.92 19.43 9.84
C LYS A 110 -14.07 17.96 9.46
N ILE A 111 -13.07 17.15 9.82
CA ILE A 111 -13.10 15.71 9.62
C ILE A 111 -13.73 15.04 10.83
N ILE A 112 -14.71 14.17 10.61
CA ILE A 112 -15.36 13.34 11.63
C ILE A 112 -15.13 11.88 11.22
N GLY A 113 -14.20 11.19 11.91
CA GLY A 113 -13.78 9.85 11.58
C GLY A 113 -14.88 8.80 11.79
N GLY A 114 -15.06 7.94 10.82
CA GLY A 114 -15.76 6.66 10.93
C GLY A 114 -14.81 5.56 11.43
N GLU A 115 -15.32 4.34 11.49
CA GLU A 115 -14.51 3.14 11.58
C GLU A 115 -13.88 2.87 10.21
N SER A 116 -12.65 2.37 10.18
CA SER A 116 -11.97 2.02 8.93
C SER A 116 -12.12 0.52 8.63
N PHE A 117 -12.08 0.14 7.36
CA PHE A 117 -11.94 -1.27 6.99
C PHE A 117 -10.62 -1.87 7.53
N LEU A 118 -9.62 -1.05 7.83
CA LEU A 118 -8.36 -1.49 8.43
C LEU A 118 -8.57 -2.16 9.78
N ASP A 119 -9.47 -1.64 10.62
CA ASP A 119 -9.78 -2.23 11.92
C ASP A 119 -10.28 -3.69 11.74
N SER A 120 -11.13 -3.92 10.73
CA SER A 120 -11.60 -5.27 10.39
C SER A 120 -10.50 -6.15 9.80
N CYS A 121 -9.61 -5.58 8.97
CA CYS A 121 -8.46 -6.32 8.42
C CYS A 121 -7.48 -6.73 9.53
N PHE A 122 -7.22 -5.88 10.53
CA PHE A 122 -6.37 -6.25 11.68
C PHE A 122 -6.97 -7.43 12.46
N ASN A 123 -8.29 -7.43 12.65
CA ASN A 123 -9.00 -8.54 13.28
C ASN A 123 -8.89 -9.83 12.46
N ALA A 124 -9.09 -9.75 11.14
CA ALA A 124 -9.03 -10.89 10.23
C ALA A 124 -7.62 -11.49 10.14
N ALA A 125 -6.61 -10.63 10.00
CA ALA A 125 -5.21 -11.02 9.90
C ALA A 125 -4.55 -11.31 11.25
N LYS A 126 -5.18 -10.92 12.38
CA LYS A 126 -4.74 -11.19 13.77
C LYS A 126 -3.34 -10.68 14.09
N PHE A 127 -2.99 -9.47 13.67
CA PHE A 127 -1.74 -8.82 14.04
C PHE A 127 -1.98 -7.48 14.71
N ASP A 128 -1.02 -7.04 15.54
CA ASP A 128 -1.03 -5.71 16.14
C ASP A 128 -0.25 -4.74 15.25
N PRO A 129 -0.89 -3.69 14.69
CA PRO A 129 -0.20 -2.71 13.86
C PRO A 129 0.93 -1.95 14.55
N VAL A 130 1.02 -2.00 15.90
CA VAL A 130 2.16 -1.46 16.69
C VAL A 130 3.46 -2.20 16.41
N GLU A 131 3.41 -3.46 15.99
CA GLU A 131 4.58 -4.24 15.56
C GLU A 131 5.21 -3.73 14.28
N GLY A 132 4.58 -2.74 13.65
CA GLY A 132 4.96 -2.13 12.38
C GLY A 132 4.16 -2.70 11.23
N PHE A 133 3.46 -1.82 10.48
CA PHE A 133 2.76 -2.27 9.29
C PHE A 133 2.88 -1.27 8.15
N THR A 134 2.73 -1.77 6.93
CA THR A 134 2.70 -0.97 5.70
C THR A 134 1.34 -1.18 5.03
N LEU A 135 0.72 -0.07 4.59
CA LEU A 135 -0.49 -0.09 3.78
C LEU A 135 -0.12 0.28 2.35
N SER A 136 -0.46 -0.60 1.41
CA SER A 136 -0.22 -0.41 -0.02
C SER A 136 -1.49 -0.62 -0.83
N ASP A 137 -1.47 -0.17 -2.07
CA ASP A 137 -2.56 -0.27 -3.03
C ASP A 137 -2.11 -1.15 -4.20
N ALA A 138 -2.81 -2.25 -4.46
CA ALA A 138 -2.49 -3.19 -5.53
C ALA A 138 -2.55 -2.56 -6.94
N THR A 139 -3.30 -1.48 -7.10
CA THR A 139 -3.39 -0.75 -8.37
C THR A 139 -2.25 0.24 -8.59
N ASN A 140 -1.45 0.50 -7.55
CA ASN A 140 -0.27 1.36 -7.59
C ASN A 140 1.00 0.54 -7.34
N LEU A 141 1.57 -0.03 -8.40
CA LEU A 141 2.76 -0.89 -8.32
C LEU A 141 3.96 -0.19 -7.68
N ASP A 142 4.10 1.13 -7.83
CA ASP A 142 5.17 1.88 -7.17
C ASP A 142 5.05 1.88 -5.64
N SER A 143 3.85 1.75 -5.10
CA SER A 143 3.65 1.59 -3.66
C SER A 143 4.12 0.22 -3.16
N LEU A 144 4.01 -0.82 -4.00
CA LEU A 144 4.46 -2.17 -3.68
C LEU A 144 5.99 -2.27 -3.61
N LYS A 145 6.71 -1.48 -4.39
CA LYS A 145 8.19 -1.39 -4.34
C LYS A 145 8.73 -0.83 -3.02
N GLN A 146 7.87 -0.21 -2.20
CA GLN A 146 8.23 0.36 -0.90
C GLN A 146 7.89 -0.57 0.28
N ILE A 147 7.42 -1.77 0.02
CA ILE A 147 7.10 -2.77 1.03
C ILE A 147 8.35 -3.11 1.86
N ASN A 148 8.19 -3.12 3.18
CA ASN A 148 9.19 -3.64 4.09
C ASN A 148 8.83 -5.10 4.44
N PRO A 149 9.62 -6.09 4.02
CA PRO A 149 9.31 -7.49 4.28
C PRO A 149 9.43 -7.90 5.76
N LEU A 150 9.95 -7.03 6.62
CA LEU A 150 10.00 -7.23 8.07
C LEU A 150 8.76 -6.69 8.79
N ASN A 151 7.89 -5.95 8.09
CA ASN A 151 6.64 -5.44 8.62
C ASN A 151 5.47 -6.35 8.21
N HIS A 152 4.37 -6.23 8.93
CA HIS A 152 3.07 -6.66 8.44
C HIS A 152 2.68 -5.79 7.23
N ASN A 153 2.34 -6.39 6.11
CA ASN A 153 1.95 -5.62 4.93
C ASN A 153 0.49 -5.92 4.58
N LEU A 154 -0.30 -4.86 4.45
CA LEU A 154 -1.69 -4.94 4.02
C LEU A 154 -1.81 -4.26 2.65
N ILE A 155 -2.21 -5.02 1.64
CA ILE A 155 -2.37 -4.56 0.27
C ILE A 155 -3.86 -4.55 -0.05
N THR A 156 -4.38 -3.38 -0.34
CA THR A 156 -5.81 -3.18 -0.67
C THR A 156 -6.04 -3.22 -2.17
N GLN A 157 -7.30 -3.29 -2.58
CA GLN A 157 -7.72 -3.18 -3.98
C GLN A 157 -7.18 -4.30 -4.90
N CYS A 158 -6.98 -5.50 -4.36
CA CYS A 158 -6.66 -6.67 -5.17
C CYS A 158 -7.93 -7.24 -5.81
N TYR A 159 -8.39 -6.60 -6.88
CA TYR A 159 -9.73 -6.80 -7.43
C TYR A 159 -9.95 -8.17 -8.08
N ASP A 160 -8.98 -8.66 -8.82
CA ASP A 160 -9.07 -9.83 -9.69
C ASP A 160 -7.74 -10.58 -9.79
N ASP A 161 -7.70 -11.60 -10.61
CA ASP A 161 -6.54 -12.46 -10.86
C ASP A 161 -5.36 -11.70 -11.50
N LEU A 162 -5.64 -10.75 -12.41
CA LEU A 162 -4.61 -9.93 -13.05
C LEU A 162 -3.93 -9.01 -12.04
N THR A 163 -4.72 -8.36 -11.19
CA THR A 163 -4.20 -7.52 -10.10
C THR A 163 -3.38 -8.36 -9.12
N ALA A 164 -3.86 -9.57 -8.78
CA ALA A 164 -3.14 -10.50 -7.92
C ALA A 164 -1.82 -10.99 -8.53
N ALA A 165 -1.78 -11.24 -9.85
CA ALA A 165 -0.55 -11.59 -10.56
C ALA A 165 0.48 -10.47 -10.49
N ASN A 166 0.06 -9.24 -10.78
CA ASN A 166 0.94 -8.06 -10.69
C ASN A 166 1.50 -7.87 -9.27
N VAL A 167 0.67 -8.08 -8.23
CA VAL A 167 1.12 -8.04 -6.84
C VAL A 167 2.16 -9.12 -6.57
N SER A 168 1.92 -10.36 -7.02
CA SER A 168 2.88 -11.46 -6.86
C SER A 168 4.21 -11.16 -7.51
N ASP A 169 4.20 -10.65 -8.74
CA ASP A 169 5.42 -10.32 -9.50
C ASP A 169 6.27 -9.27 -8.77
N GLU A 170 5.66 -8.22 -8.23
CA GLU A 170 6.37 -7.20 -7.44
C GLU A 170 6.89 -7.77 -6.10
N LEU A 171 6.11 -8.64 -5.45
CA LEU A 171 6.47 -9.22 -4.16
C LEU A 171 7.55 -10.30 -4.25
N PHE A 172 7.74 -10.95 -5.38
CA PHE A 172 8.84 -11.90 -5.58
C PHE A 172 10.23 -11.28 -5.43
N ALA A 173 10.32 -9.95 -5.51
CA ALA A 173 11.56 -9.23 -5.18
C ALA A 173 11.92 -9.30 -3.68
N PHE A 174 10.94 -9.54 -2.80
CA PHE A 174 11.07 -9.44 -1.35
C PHE A 174 10.81 -10.77 -0.62
N TYR A 175 9.96 -11.63 -1.18
CA TYR A 175 9.42 -12.82 -0.52
C TYR A 175 9.72 -14.10 -1.33
N PRO A 176 9.87 -15.24 -0.66
CA PRO A 176 9.89 -16.54 -1.31
C PRO A 176 8.61 -16.80 -2.12
N PHE A 177 8.70 -17.60 -3.18
CA PHE A 177 7.55 -17.93 -4.02
C PHE A 177 6.41 -18.63 -3.27
N ASP A 178 6.75 -19.42 -2.26
CA ASP A 178 5.83 -20.18 -1.41
C ASP A 178 5.42 -19.42 -0.13
N HIS A 179 5.77 -18.13 -0.01
CA HIS A 179 5.37 -17.33 1.14
C HIS A 179 3.85 -17.29 1.25
N GLU A 180 3.33 -17.62 2.44
CA GLU A 180 1.89 -17.67 2.67
C GLU A 180 1.29 -16.26 2.76
N VAL A 181 0.27 -16.01 1.95
CA VAL A 181 -0.50 -14.77 1.90
C VAL A 181 -1.91 -15.06 2.41
N THR A 182 -2.46 -14.20 3.24
CA THR A 182 -3.87 -14.27 3.63
C THR A 182 -4.70 -13.36 2.74
N VAL A 183 -5.71 -13.93 2.08
CA VAL A 183 -6.71 -13.20 1.32
C VAL A 183 -7.89 -12.91 2.23
N ILE A 184 -8.31 -11.65 2.29
CA ILE A 184 -9.40 -11.17 3.13
C ILE A 184 -10.44 -10.51 2.24
N GLU A 185 -11.63 -11.07 2.19
CA GLU A 185 -12.75 -10.53 1.43
C GLU A 185 -13.84 -10.03 2.38
N GLN A 186 -14.35 -8.84 2.12
CA GLN A 186 -15.45 -8.23 2.89
C GLN A 186 -15.17 -8.18 4.40
N ALA A 187 -13.97 -7.75 4.78
CA ALA A 187 -13.52 -7.73 6.18
C ALA A 187 -14.56 -7.11 7.12
N GLY A 188 -14.92 -7.85 8.18
CA GLY A 188 -15.89 -7.44 9.19
C GLY A 188 -17.36 -7.43 8.75
N ASP A 189 -17.68 -8.00 7.58
CA ASP A 189 -19.06 -8.22 7.11
C ASP A 189 -19.55 -9.63 7.45
N ASP A 190 -20.86 -9.86 7.43
CA ASP A 190 -21.46 -11.19 7.63
C ASP A 190 -21.03 -12.21 6.56
N ASN A 191 -20.58 -11.73 5.41
CA ASN A 191 -20.06 -12.55 4.30
C ASN A 191 -18.54 -12.57 4.24
N GLU A 192 -17.84 -12.19 5.32
CA GLU A 192 -16.38 -12.24 5.39
C GLU A 192 -15.83 -13.61 5.01
N LYS A 193 -14.82 -13.62 4.15
CA LYS A 193 -14.05 -14.81 3.82
C LYS A 193 -12.57 -14.55 4.07
N ILE A 194 -11.93 -15.48 4.76
CA ILE A 194 -10.50 -15.44 5.05
C ILE A 194 -9.92 -16.80 4.63
N TYR A 195 -8.94 -16.77 3.73
CA TYR A 195 -8.25 -17.96 3.27
C TYR A 195 -6.79 -17.64 2.94
N THR A 196 -5.94 -18.66 2.84
CA THR A 196 -4.52 -18.50 2.55
C THR A 196 -4.16 -19.05 1.18
N SER A 197 -3.10 -18.49 0.61
CA SER A 197 -2.52 -18.93 -0.66
C SER A 197 -1.01 -18.73 -0.62
N PRO A 198 -0.21 -19.64 -1.15
CA PRO A 198 1.18 -19.32 -1.45
C PRO A 198 1.24 -18.21 -2.52
N LEU A 199 2.26 -17.37 -2.43
CA LEU A 199 2.38 -16.17 -3.27
C LEU A 199 2.38 -16.51 -4.77
N ASN A 200 3.02 -17.61 -5.17
CA ASN A 200 3.06 -18.08 -6.56
C ASN A 200 1.72 -18.64 -7.08
N GLU A 201 0.76 -18.92 -6.21
CA GLU A 201 -0.58 -19.40 -6.58
C GLU A 201 -1.66 -18.34 -6.36
N LEU A 202 -1.29 -17.14 -5.92
CA LEU A 202 -2.23 -16.09 -5.50
C LEU A 202 -3.22 -15.72 -6.61
N SER A 203 -2.77 -15.53 -7.84
CA SER A 203 -3.62 -15.19 -8.98
C SER A 203 -4.67 -16.28 -9.24
N ALA A 204 -4.25 -17.55 -9.26
CA ALA A 204 -5.18 -18.67 -9.47
C ALA A 204 -6.17 -18.84 -8.31
N THR A 205 -5.72 -18.53 -7.08
CA THR A 205 -6.56 -18.62 -5.86
C THR A 205 -7.61 -17.51 -5.82
N VAL A 206 -7.25 -16.28 -6.23
CA VAL A 206 -8.14 -15.12 -6.31
C VAL A 206 -9.18 -15.32 -7.42
N GLY A 207 -8.76 -15.83 -8.59
CA GLY A 207 -9.62 -16.09 -9.74
C GLY A 207 -10.12 -14.81 -10.42
N GLU A 208 -10.89 -15.00 -11.50
CA GLU A 208 -11.38 -13.93 -12.39
C GLU A 208 -12.52 -13.08 -11.77
N GLU A 209 -13.12 -13.52 -10.67
CA GLU A 209 -14.24 -12.80 -10.05
C GLU A 209 -13.77 -11.48 -9.43
N VAL A 210 -14.30 -10.37 -9.95
CA VAL A 210 -13.96 -9.03 -9.46
C VAL A 210 -14.58 -8.79 -8.08
N ASN A 211 -13.73 -8.51 -7.11
CA ASN A 211 -14.15 -8.18 -5.74
C ASN A 211 -13.45 -6.90 -5.24
N ASN A 212 -14.19 -5.80 -5.21
CA ASN A 212 -13.70 -4.50 -4.77
C ASN A 212 -13.42 -4.40 -3.26
N LEU A 213 -13.80 -5.42 -2.49
CA LEU A 213 -13.63 -5.49 -1.03
C LEU A 213 -12.58 -6.54 -0.63
N ARG A 214 -11.65 -6.87 -1.55
CA ARG A 214 -10.56 -7.80 -1.29
C ARG A 214 -9.30 -7.06 -0.89
N ALA A 215 -8.69 -7.52 0.20
CA ALA A 215 -7.37 -7.12 0.67
C ALA A 215 -6.48 -8.35 0.84
N LEU A 216 -5.18 -8.15 0.76
CA LEU A 216 -4.16 -9.17 1.01
C LEU A 216 -3.37 -8.79 2.25
N TYR A 217 -3.14 -9.75 3.12
CA TYR A 217 -2.21 -9.60 4.22
C TYR A 217 -0.99 -10.48 3.98
N ILE A 218 0.17 -9.86 3.99
CA ILE A 218 1.47 -10.49 3.81
C ILE A 218 2.18 -10.45 5.16
N PRO A 219 2.35 -11.58 5.85
CA PRO A 219 3.04 -11.62 7.12
C PRO A 219 4.53 -11.30 6.97
N PRO A 220 5.18 -10.78 8.03
CA PRO A 220 6.61 -10.48 7.99
C PRO A 220 7.44 -11.74 7.82
N LEU A 221 8.59 -11.60 7.18
CA LEU A 221 9.60 -12.65 7.13
C LEU A 221 10.25 -12.83 8.51
N ASN A 222 10.28 -14.05 8.99
CA ASN A 222 10.95 -14.38 10.25
C ASN A 222 12.48 -14.33 10.14
N ASN A 223 13.02 -14.46 8.92
CA ASN A 223 14.42 -14.31 8.60
C ASN A 223 14.56 -13.44 7.36
N VAL A 224 15.55 -12.54 7.35
CA VAL A 224 15.82 -11.61 6.25
C VAL A 224 16.47 -12.37 5.10
N SER A 225 15.66 -12.95 4.23
CA SER A 225 16.11 -13.37 2.91
C SER A 225 15.59 -12.35 1.88
N TYR A 226 16.38 -11.33 1.61
CA TYR A 226 16.05 -10.42 0.52
C TYR A 226 16.39 -11.06 -0.83
N ASN A 227 15.44 -11.08 -1.75
CA ASN A 227 15.74 -11.34 -3.14
C ASN A 227 16.42 -10.09 -3.73
N ILE A 228 17.57 -10.27 -4.33
CA ILE A 228 18.46 -9.18 -4.79
C ILE A 228 17.85 -8.34 -5.91
N LYS A 229 16.87 -8.87 -6.65
CA LYS A 229 16.26 -8.19 -7.80
C LYS A 229 15.71 -6.78 -7.51
N SER A 230 15.29 -6.50 -6.26
CA SER A 230 14.73 -5.18 -5.89
C SER A 230 15.79 -4.07 -5.76
N TYR A 231 17.04 -4.42 -5.62
CA TYR A 231 18.15 -3.47 -5.45
C TYR A 231 18.96 -3.22 -6.72
N THR A 232 18.69 -3.99 -7.78
CA THR A 232 19.34 -3.79 -9.06
C THR A 232 18.48 -2.87 -9.92
N LYS A 233 19.11 -1.80 -10.44
CA LYS A 233 18.54 -1.05 -11.58
C LYS A 233 18.25 -2.05 -12.68
N GLU A 234 17.12 -1.85 -13.40
CA GLU A 234 16.86 -2.55 -14.65
C GLU A 234 18.16 -2.65 -15.44
N PHE A 235 18.68 -3.85 -15.57
CA PHE A 235 19.81 -4.10 -16.44
C PHE A 235 19.31 -3.80 -17.85
N ASP A 236 20.03 -2.93 -18.55
CA ASP A 236 19.86 -2.81 -19.98
C ASP A 236 20.24 -4.19 -20.57
N GLU A 237 19.25 -4.94 -21.01
CA GLU A 237 19.41 -6.31 -21.56
C GLU A 237 20.43 -6.38 -22.73
N ASN A 238 20.92 -5.22 -23.20
CA ASN A 238 21.87 -5.11 -24.28
C ASN A 238 23.33 -4.96 -23.84
N VAL A 239 23.62 -4.97 -22.53
CA VAL A 239 25.02 -4.89 -22.02
C VAL A 239 25.41 -6.23 -21.40
N GLU A 240 26.19 -7.02 -22.15
CA GLU A 240 26.86 -8.22 -21.64
C GLU A 240 27.94 -7.80 -20.64
N ILE A 241 27.64 -7.87 -19.33
CA ILE A 241 28.64 -7.70 -18.27
C ILE A 241 29.18 -9.09 -17.94
N THR A 242 30.46 -9.30 -18.13
CA THR A 242 31.12 -10.58 -17.82
C THR A 242 31.57 -10.64 -16.36
N GLU A 243 31.71 -11.86 -15.80
CA GLU A 243 32.32 -12.08 -14.48
C GLU A 243 33.67 -11.37 -14.35
N GLY A 244 34.49 -11.40 -15.41
CA GLY A 244 35.80 -10.75 -15.44
C GLY A 244 35.73 -9.24 -15.26
N ASP A 245 34.73 -8.59 -15.85
CA ASP A 245 34.49 -7.14 -15.70
C ASP A 245 34.15 -6.77 -14.27
N LEU A 246 33.30 -7.58 -13.63
CA LEU A 246 32.88 -7.35 -12.24
C LEU A 246 34.02 -7.59 -11.25
N ILE A 247 34.84 -8.63 -11.45
CA ILE A 247 36.03 -8.89 -10.63
C ILE A 247 37.01 -7.72 -10.73
N GLN A 248 37.30 -7.25 -11.94
CA GLN A 248 38.17 -6.11 -12.15
C GLN A 248 37.63 -4.84 -11.48
N LYS A 249 36.33 -4.63 -11.54
CA LYS A 249 35.67 -3.50 -10.87
C LYS A 249 35.80 -3.60 -9.35
N LEU A 250 35.62 -4.79 -8.75
CA LEU A 250 35.80 -5.02 -7.31
C LEU A 250 37.24 -4.77 -6.87
N GLU A 251 38.23 -5.21 -7.63
CA GLU A 251 39.64 -4.94 -7.35
C GLU A 251 39.97 -3.45 -7.34
N LEU A 252 39.45 -2.69 -8.31
CA LEU A 252 39.60 -1.24 -8.38
C LEU A 252 38.93 -0.53 -7.17
N LEU A 253 37.74 -0.93 -6.81
CA LEU A 253 36.99 -0.35 -5.66
C LEU A 253 37.69 -0.69 -4.33
N THR A 254 38.24 -1.88 -4.19
CA THR A 254 39.00 -2.29 -3.02
C THR A 254 40.30 -1.47 -2.89
N LYS A 255 40.98 -1.18 -4.02
CA LYS A 255 42.11 -0.29 -4.04
C LYS A 255 41.74 1.14 -3.66
N GLU A 256 40.66 1.69 -4.24
CA GLU A 256 40.12 3.01 -3.88
C GLU A 256 39.83 3.11 -2.37
N LEU A 257 39.26 2.07 -1.78
CA LEU A 257 38.99 2.01 -0.33
C LEU A 257 40.29 2.07 0.49
N LYS A 258 41.34 1.36 0.07
CA LYS A 258 42.66 1.42 0.71
C LYS A 258 43.29 2.80 0.58
N ASP A 259 43.31 3.38 -0.62
CA ASP A 259 43.83 4.72 -0.88
C ASP A 259 43.13 5.82 -0.10
N ASN A 260 41.79 5.68 0.09
CA ASN A 260 40.99 6.58 0.91
C ASN A 260 41.31 6.42 2.42
N SER A 261 41.68 5.22 2.88
CA SER A 261 42.02 4.97 4.28
C SER A 261 43.29 5.67 4.75
N GLU A 262 44.15 6.02 3.78
CA GLU A 262 45.45 6.70 4.05
C GLU A 262 45.33 8.24 4.04
N LYS A 263 44.19 8.82 3.61
CA LYS A 263 43.97 10.28 3.47
C LYS A 263 42.95 10.79 4.52
N ALA A 264 43.44 11.34 5.60
CA ALA A 264 42.82 11.41 6.92
C ALA A 264 41.73 12.49 7.20
N GLU A 265 41.21 13.32 6.30
CA GLU A 265 40.31 14.42 6.68
C GLU A 265 38.82 14.27 6.31
N ASP A 266 38.45 13.35 5.43
CA ASP A 266 37.02 13.12 5.08
C ASP A 266 36.69 11.61 4.98
N TYR A 267 37.23 10.86 5.90
CA TYR A 267 37.31 9.40 5.91
C TYR A 267 35.95 8.70 5.87
N THR A 268 34.94 9.21 6.55
CA THR A 268 33.69 8.48 6.80
C THR A 268 32.73 8.47 5.59
N LEU A 269 32.54 9.59 4.93
CA LEU A 269 31.57 9.70 3.85
C LEU A 269 32.07 9.07 2.54
N ASN A 270 33.36 9.27 2.21
CA ASN A 270 33.92 8.70 0.98
C ASN A 270 34.06 7.19 1.09
N ASN A 271 34.40 6.66 2.26
CA ASN A 271 34.44 5.22 2.48
C ASN A 271 33.05 4.59 2.45
N ALA A 272 32.02 5.23 3.01
CA ALA A 272 30.64 4.75 2.91
C ALA A 272 30.18 4.68 1.45
N LYS A 273 30.53 5.66 0.61
CA LYS A 273 30.22 5.63 -0.83
C LYS A 273 30.95 4.51 -1.57
N THR A 274 32.23 4.30 -1.26
CA THR A 274 33.03 3.23 -1.89
C THR A 274 32.55 1.86 -1.44
N LEU A 275 32.20 1.67 -0.16
CA LEU A 275 31.59 0.45 0.36
C LEU A 275 30.23 0.17 -0.31
N ALA A 276 29.39 1.17 -0.50
CA ALA A 276 28.13 1.02 -1.21
C ALA A 276 28.33 0.57 -2.66
N LYS A 277 29.36 1.10 -3.36
CA LYS A 277 29.72 0.64 -4.71
C LYS A 277 30.20 -0.80 -4.72
N ILE A 278 31.01 -1.22 -3.73
CA ILE A 278 31.48 -2.61 -3.58
C ILE A 278 30.29 -3.55 -3.39
N ILE A 279 29.38 -3.20 -2.49
CA ILE A 279 28.15 -3.99 -2.25
C ILE A 279 27.32 -4.12 -3.52
N ASN A 280 27.07 -3.00 -4.22
CA ASN A 280 26.32 -3.02 -5.48
C ASN A 280 27.02 -3.87 -6.56
N THR A 281 28.35 -3.79 -6.65
CA THR A 281 29.09 -4.61 -7.63
C THR A 281 29.09 -6.09 -7.27
N ALA A 282 29.13 -6.44 -5.98
CA ALA A 282 28.96 -7.82 -5.53
C ALA A 282 27.55 -8.35 -5.81
N LEU A 283 26.54 -7.52 -5.68
CA LEU A 283 25.16 -7.84 -6.07
C LEU A 283 25.04 -8.03 -7.60
N ASP A 284 25.64 -7.13 -8.39
CA ASP A 284 25.70 -7.27 -9.85
C ASP A 284 26.37 -8.61 -10.26
N PHE A 285 27.41 -9.02 -9.53
CA PHE A 285 28.11 -10.29 -9.76
C PHE A 285 27.21 -11.51 -9.53
N THR A 286 26.42 -11.53 -8.46
CA THR A 286 25.50 -12.65 -8.17
C THR A 286 24.41 -12.82 -9.24
N ILE A 287 24.04 -11.74 -9.93
CA ILE A 287 23.06 -11.76 -11.03
C ILE A 287 23.69 -12.25 -12.32
N ALA A 288 24.93 -11.79 -12.63
CA ALA A 288 25.62 -12.17 -13.87
C ALA A 288 26.08 -13.64 -13.90
N CYS A 289 26.24 -14.25 -12.74
CA CYS A 289 26.72 -15.63 -12.63
C CYS A 289 25.62 -16.67 -12.70
N ASP A 290 24.58 -16.57 -13.42
CA ASP A 290 23.51 -17.58 -13.72
C ASP A 290 23.27 -18.71 -12.67
N ASN A 291 24.03 -18.70 -11.59
CA ASN A 291 23.90 -19.54 -10.42
C ASN A 291 23.24 -18.70 -9.35
N PHE A 292 21.96 -18.93 -9.14
CA PHE A 292 21.15 -18.31 -8.10
C PHE A 292 21.75 -18.53 -6.70
N TYR A 293 22.78 -17.74 -6.35
CA TYR A 293 23.13 -17.58 -4.95
C TYR A 293 22.08 -16.65 -4.36
N GLU A 294 21.28 -17.17 -3.47
CA GLU A 294 20.39 -16.31 -2.69
C GLU A 294 21.26 -15.39 -1.81
N LEU A 295 20.85 -14.15 -1.60
CA LEU A 295 21.52 -13.23 -0.67
C LEU A 295 21.71 -13.89 0.71
N ASN A 296 20.80 -14.80 1.09
CA ASN A 296 20.90 -15.67 2.25
C ASN A 296 22.19 -16.47 2.30
N ASP A 297 22.64 -17.05 1.19
CA ASP A 297 23.87 -17.84 1.16
C ASP A 297 25.07 -16.95 1.46
N ILE A 298 25.07 -15.73 0.94
CA ILE A 298 26.11 -14.73 1.22
C ILE A 298 26.07 -14.31 2.68
N ILE A 299 24.89 -14.04 3.25
CA ILE A 299 24.72 -13.64 4.66
C ILE A 299 25.06 -14.77 5.61
N ILE A 300 24.70 -16.02 5.30
CA ILE A 300 25.05 -17.20 6.10
C ILE A 300 26.55 -17.36 6.13
N ASN A 301 27.23 -17.32 4.97
CA ASN A 301 28.69 -17.43 4.90
C ASN A 301 29.38 -16.26 5.63
N MET A 302 28.85 -15.03 5.57
CA MET A 302 29.38 -13.89 6.33
C MET A 302 29.22 -14.06 7.85
N LYS A 303 28.18 -14.75 8.33
CA LYS A 303 27.99 -15.08 9.76
C LYS A 303 28.98 -16.17 10.20
N GLU A 304 29.12 -17.23 9.42
CA GLU A 304 30.06 -18.31 9.71
C GLU A 304 31.51 -17.82 9.79
N ASP A 305 31.91 -16.91 8.90
CA ASP A 305 33.23 -16.26 8.94
C ASP A 305 33.44 -15.41 10.20
N ARG A 306 32.39 -14.75 10.71
CA ARG A 306 32.46 -14.00 11.97
C ARG A 306 32.54 -14.87 13.20
N ASP A 307 31.88 -16.02 13.20
CA ASP A 307 31.85 -16.94 14.35
C ASP A 307 33.14 -17.79 14.42
N ASN A 308 33.88 -17.91 13.31
CA ASN A 308 35.14 -18.67 13.20
C ASN A 308 36.42 -17.79 13.27
N GLY A 309 36.29 -16.47 13.32
CA GLY A 309 37.38 -15.49 13.44
C GLY A 309 37.44 -14.85 14.79
#